data_633bf2a243187f1d443ff60aae3f4376
#
_entry.id   633bf2a243187f1d443ff60aae3f4376
#
_cell.length_a   1.000
_cell.length_b   1.000
_cell.length_c   1.000
_cell.angle_alpha   90.00
_cell.angle_beta   90.00
_cell.angle_gamma   90.00
#
_symmetry.space_group_name_H-M   'P 1'
#
loop_
_entity.id
_entity.type
_entity.pdbx_description
1 polymer ?
#
loop_
_entity_poly.entity_id
_entity_poly.type
_entity_poly.pdbx_seq_one_letter_code
_entity_poly.pdbx_strand_id
1 'polypeptide(L)'
;MGTQLTTKDLFGQKTIQERFEAILGKKAQGFISSVLQVINNNKLLSKADPKTVLNAAATAASLDLPINQNLGFAWIVPYKGQAQFQMGWKGFVQLALRTGQYQRINVTEVYENQYKSFNRLTEDLLADFDKTGEGKIVGYASYFRLNNGMEKTTYWSTEEIISHAKKYSKAYGTSHSPWSDKDQFHAMAKKTVLKNSISKWGIMSIEMQTAHVSDQSVQEKEGLFKHVDNDNTIDVEAVSVEEEDARILQFIENSKTSKELKSVRATLSDDLKVKFEKQLEDRENELLIQEA
;
A
#
# COMPACT_ATOMS: atom_id res chain seq x y z
N MET A 1 -2.44 -34.00 -16.80
CA MET A 1 -1.65 -33.01 -16.04
C MET A 1 -1.63 -31.74 -16.86
N GLY A 2 -2.34 -30.68 -16.48
CA GLY A 2 -2.30 -29.41 -17.19
C GLY A 2 -0.91 -28.79 -17.04
N THR A 3 -0.31 -28.41 -18.15
CA THR A 3 0.99 -27.71 -18.16
C THR A 3 0.82 -26.40 -17.41
N GLN A 4 1.48 -26.27 -16.25
CA GLN A 4 1.44 -25.06 -15.46
C GLN A 4 2.12 -23.95 -16.27
N LEU A 5 1.38 -22.91 -16.65
CA LEU A 5 1.90 -21.76 -17.40
C LEU A 5 3.06 -21.13 -16.63
N THR A 6 4.19 -20.94 -17.32
CA THR A 6 5.31 -20.20 -16.70
C THR A 6 4.99 -18.71 -16.64
N THR A 7 5.66 -17.98 -15.77
CA THR A 7 5.51 -16.52 -15.69
C THR A 7 5.82 -15.84 -17.03
N LYS A 8 6.82 -16.33 -17.76
CA LYS A 8 7.16 -15.84 -19.11
C LYS A 8 6.03 -16.04 -20.11
N ASP A 9 5.40 -17.23 -20.09
CA ASP A 9 4.28 -17.54 -21.00
C ASP A 9 3.08 -16.65 -20.67
N LEU A 10 2.83 -16.39 -19.39
CA LEU A 10 1.75 -15.51 -18.94
C LEU A 10 1.95 -14.07 -19.43
N PHE A 11 3.14 -13.50 -19.25
CA PHE A 11 3.46 -12.14 -19.76
C PHE A 11 3.56 -12.07 -21.30
N GLY A 12 3.71 -13.21 -21.98
CA GLY A 12 3.66 -13.33 -23.44
C GLY A 12 2.24 -13.30 -24.03
N GLN A 13 1.20 -13.49 -23.22
CA GLN A 13 -0.18 -13.46 -23.68
C GLN A 13 -0.60 -12.06 -24.14
N LYS A 14 -1.25 -12.00 -25.29
CA LYS A 14 -1.69 -10.73 -25.90
C LYS A 14 -2.60 -9.91 -24.96
N THR A 15 -3.54 -10.57 -24.30
CA THR A 15 -4.45 -9.95 -23.33
C THR A 15 -3.72 -9.29 -22.16
N ILE A 16 -2.63 -9.90 -21.68
CA ILE A 16 -1.81 -9.34 -20.61
C ILE A 16 -1.00 -8.15 -21.10
N GLN A 17 -0.42 -8.24 -22.30
CA GLN A 17 0.30 -7.12 -22.90
C GLN A 17 -0.61 -5.92 -23.14
N GLU A 18 -1.81 -6.13 -23.70
CA GLU A 18 -2.83 -5.09 -23.89
C GLU A 18 -3.25 -4.44 -22.56
N ARG A 19 -3.37 -5.22 -21.47
CA ARG A 19 -3.65 -4.68 -20.13
C ARG A 19 -2.52 -3.74 -19.66
N PHE A 20 -1.27 -4.12 -19.79
CA PHE A 20 -0.14 -3.25 -19.45
C PHE A 20 -0.04 -2.04 -20.36
N GLU A 21 -0.36 -2.18 -21.66
CA GLU A 21 -0.40 -1.07 -22.61
C GLU A 21 -1.51 -0.08 -22.26
N ALA A 22 -2.68 -0.56 -21.80
CA ALA A 22 -3.76 0.31 -21.33
C ALA A 22 -3.34 1.14 -20.09
N ILE A 23 -2.51 0.58 -19.19
CA ILE A 23 -2.06 1.27 -17.96
C ILE A 23 -0.87 2.20 -18.26
N LEU A 24 0.14 1.72 -18.99
CA LEU A 24 1.45 2.38 -19.12
C LEU A 24 1.69 3.00 -20.51
N GLY A 25 0.80 2.77 -21.48
CA GLY A 25 0.98 3.21 -22.83
C GLY A 25 2.31 2.72 -23.43
N LYS A 26 3.06 3.61 -24.05
CA LYS A 26 4.36 3.28 -24.69
C LYS A 26 5.43 2.73 -23.74
N LYS A 27 5.28 2.87 -22.42
CA LYS A 27 6.23 2.34 -21.42
C LYS A 27 6.02 0.84 -21.15
N ALA A 28 4.90 0.22 -21.56
CA ALA A 28 4.51 -1.14 -21.20
C ALA A 28 5.55 -2.19 -21.55
N GLN A 29 6.09 -2.17 -22.75
CA GLN A 29 7.08 -3.17 -23.22
C GLN A 29 8.38 -3.10 -22.40
N GLY A 30 8.88 -1.88 -22.11
CA GLY A 30 10.06 -1.69 -21.27
C GLY A 30 9.82 -2.13 -19.82
N PHE A 31 8.62 -1.88 -19.29
CA PHE A 31 8.22 -2.33 -17.96
C PHE A 31 8.17 -3.85 -17.87
N ILE A 32 7.47 -4.53 -18.79
CA ILE A 32 7.38 -5.99 -18.85
C ILE A 32 8.78 -6.61 -18.94
N SER A 33 9.65 -6.08 -19.80
CA SER A 33 11.02 -6.55 -19.94
C SER A 33 11.80 -6.43 -18.61
N SER A 34 11.64 -5.34 -17.87
CA SER A 34 12.27 -5.14 -16.56
C SER A 34 11.75 -6.14 -15.52
N VAL A 35 10.45 -6.41 -15.49
CA VAL A 35 9.83 -7.42 -14.62
C VAL A 35 10.39 -8.81 -14.92
N LEU A 36 10.41 -9.21 -16.20
CA LEU A 36 10.96 -10.52 -16.61
C LEU A 36 12.44 -10.65 -16.27
N GLN A 37 13.23 -9.60 -16.40
CA GLN A 37 14.63 -9.58 -15.97
C GLN A 37 14.78 -9.83 -14.47
N VAL A 38 13.98 -9.16 -13.64
CA VAL A 38 13.99 -9.35 -12.18
C VAL A 38 13.63 -10.79 -11.81
N ILE A 39 12.61 -11.37 -12.48
CA ILE A 39 12.18 -12.75 -12.27
C ILE A 39 13.29 -13.74 -12.63
N ASN A 40 13.93 -13.56 -13.80
CA ASN A 40 14.99 -14.45 -14.26
C ASN A 40 16.22 -14.42 -13.37
N ASN A 41 16.52 -13.28 -12.76
CA ASN A 41 17.65 -13.11 -11.84
C ASN A 41 17.37 -13.62 -10.42
N ASN A 42 16.15 -13.99 -10.09
CA ASN A 42 15.77 -14.48 -8.75
C ASN A 42 15.12 -15.87 -8.81
N LYS A 43 15.90 -16.89 -8.39
CA LYS A 43 15.45 -18.31 -8.42
C LYS A 43 14.20 -18.60 -7.62
N LEU A 44 13.93 -17.85 -6.54
CA LEU A 44 12.71 -18.02 -5.74
C LEU A 44 11.52 -17.37 -6.45
N LEU A 45 11.75 -16.22 -7.05
CA LEU A 45 10.70 -15.51 -7.78
C LEU A 45 10.31 -16.23 -9.09
N SER A 46 11.27 -16.88 -9.76
CA SER A 46 11.00 -17.69 -10.95
C SER A 46 10.15 -18.95 -10.67
N LYS A 47 10.11 -19.39 -9.40
CA LYS A 47 9.30 -20.51 -8.92
C LYS A 47 8.01 -20.07 -8.23
N ALA A 48 7.79 -18.79 -8.04
CA ALA A 48 6.57 -18.26 -7.44
C ALA A 48 5.36 -18.48 -8.36
N ASP A 49 4.17 -18.49 -7.78
CA ASP A 49 2.93 -18.55 -8.56
C ASP A 49 2.88 -17.42 -9.59
N PRO A 50 2.81 -17.73 -10.90
CA PRO A 50 2.83 -16.74 -11.98
C PRO A 50 1.73 -15.67 -11.86
N LYS A 51 0.57 -16.02 -11.30
CA LYS A 51 -0.53 -15.08 -11.09
C LYS A 51 -0.17 -14.01 -10.05
N THR A 52 0.50 -14.41 -8.97
CA THR A 52 0.92 -13.46 -7.94
C THR A 52 2.01 -12.52 -8.44
N VAL A 53 2.89 -13.00 -9.31
CA VAL A 53 3.90 -12.17 -9.98
C VAL A 53 3.22 -11.16 -10.91
N LEU A 54 2.23 -11.59 -11.69
CA LEU A 54 1.46 -10.71 -12.57
C LEU A 54 0.75 -9.62 -11.75
N ASN A 55 0.09 -9.99 -10.65
CA ASN A 55 -0.63 -9.05 -9.81
C ASN A 55 0.33 -8.03 -9.15
N ALA A 56 1.46 -8.48 -8.63
CA ALA A 56 2.48 -7.59 -8.07
C ALA A 56 3.04 -6.61 -9.13
N ALA A 57 3.25 -7.08 -10.36
CA ALA A 57 3.66 -6.24 -11.48
C ALA A 57 2.55 -5.26 -11.90
N ALA A 58 1.29 -5.70 -11.95
CA ALA A 58 0.15 -4.84 -12.26
C ALA A 58 -0.02 -3.73 -11.22
N THR A 59 0.16 -4.04 -9.93
CA THR A 59 0.16 -3.03 -8.84
C THR A 59 1.25 -1.98 -9.07
N ALA A 60 2.49 -2.41 -9.37
CA ALA A 60 3.58 -1.47 -9.66
C ALA A 60 3.28 -0.60 -10.90
N ALA A 61 2.69 -1.20 -11.94
CA ALA A 61 2.29 -0.51 -13.17
C ALA A 61 1.21 0.54 -12.90
N SER A 62 0.17 0.21 -12.13
CA SER A 62 -0.91 1.15 -11.78
C SER A 62 -0.41 2.37 -11.00
N LEU A 63 0.70 2.22 -10.26
CA LEU A 63 1.38 3.30 -9.55
C LEU A 63 2.42 4.04 -10.40
N ASP A 64 2.60 3.65 -11.67
CA ASP A 64 3.69 4.11 -12.56
C ASP A 64 5.06 4.08 -11.86
N LEU A 65 5.34 2.99 -11.15
CA LEU A 65 6.61 2.76 -10.45
C LEU A 65 7.43 1.68 -11.16
N PRO A 66 8.63 1.99 -11.67
CA PRO A 66 9.47 1.00 -12.31
C PRO A 66 9.98 -0.04 -11.31
N ILE A 67 9.94 -1.31 -11.73
CA ILE A 67 10.56 -2.43 -11.02
C ILE A 67 12.01 -2.51 -11.43
N ASN A 68 12.84 -1.70 -10.79
CA ASN A 68 14.28 -1.67 -10.99
C ASN A 68 14.98 -1.58 -9.63
N GLN A 69 15.77 -2.61 -9.32
CA GLN A 69 16.47 -2.72 -8.03
C GLN A 69 17.39 -1.52 -7.75
N ASN A 70 18.02 -0.97 -8.78
CA ASN A 70 18.94 0.16 -8.64
C ASN A 70 18.22 1.48 -8.31
N LEU A 71 16.94 1.62 -8.71
CA LEU A 71 16.14 2.81 -8.40
C LEU A 71 15.55 2.74 -6.99
N GLY A 72 15.18 1.55 -6.53
CA GLY A 72 14.62 1.32 -5.20
C GLY A 72 13.24 1.95 -4.97
N PHE A 73 12.43 2.11 -6.03
CA PHE A 73 11.08 2.63 -5.91
C PHE A 73 10.09 1.56 -5.51
N ALA A 74 10.16 0.41 -6.18
CA ALA A 74 9.29 -0.74 -5.92
C ALA A 74 10.02 -2.05 -6.23
N TRP A 75 9.56 -3.11 -5.59
CA TRP A 75 10.14 -4.44 -5.63
C TRP A 75 9.04 -5.48 -5.84
N ILE A 76 9.40 -6.57 -6.48
CA ILE A 76 8.63 -7.81 -6.45
C ILE A 76 9.49 -8.79 -5.65
N VAL A 77 9.00 -9.24 -4.51
CA VAL A 77 9.75 -10.11 -3.59
C VAL A 77 9.07 -11.47 -3.43
N PRO A 78 9.83 -12.57 -3.41
CA PRO A 78 9.29 -13.90 -3.20
C PRO A 78 8.97 -14.12 -1.72
N TYR A 79 7.80 -14.67 -1.43
CA TYR A 79 7.41 -15.08 -0.09
C TYR A 79 6.55 -16.34 -0.13
N LYS A 80 6.99 -17.45 0.49
CA LYS A 80 6.28 -18.73 0.57
C LYS A 80 5.68 -19.22 -0.76
N GLY A 81 6.46 -19.14 -1.85
CA GLY A 81 6.02 -19.57 -3.17
C GLY A 81 5.11 -18.59 -3.90
N GLN A 82 4.87 -17.42 -3.34
CA GLN A 82 4.10 -16.33 -3.94
C GLN A 82 5.00 -15.11 -4.17
N ALA A 83 4.55 -14.19 -4.99
CA ALA A 83 5.21 -12.90 -5.19
C ALA A 83 4.40 -11.78 -4.52
N GLN A 84 5.10 -10.91 -3.80
CA GLN A 84 4.53 -9.74 -3.14
C GLN A 84 5.03 -8.46 -3.79
N PHE A 85 4.15 -7.48 -3.95
CA PHE A 85 4.55 -6.11 -4.21
C PHE A 85 5.10 -5.48 -2.93
N GLN A 86 6.22 -4.78 -3.04
CA GLN A 86 6.81 -4.06 -1.92
C GLN A 86 7.28 -2.68 -2.36
N MET A 87 6.80 -1.65 -1.68
CA MET A 87 7.26 -0.28 -1.87
C MET A 87 8.64 -0.06 -1.24
N GLY A 88 9.49 0.71 -1.92
CA GLY A 88 10.66 1.33 -1.29
C GLY A 88 10.33 2.69 -0.71
N TRP A 89 11.15 3.18 0.23
CA TRP A 89 10.97 4.54 0.76
C TRP A 89 11.04 5.62 -0.34
N LYS A 90 11.90 5.42 -1.35
CA LYS A 90 12.00 6.30 -2.52
C LYS A 90 10.71 6.31 -3.35
N GLY A 91 9.98 5.18 -3.41
CA GLY A 91 8.68 5.10 -4.07
C GLY A 91 7.63 5.94 -3.35
N PHE A 92 7.58 5.89 -2.02
CA PHE A 92 6.70 6.78 -1.24
C PHE A 92 7.01 8.25 -1.48
N VAL A 93 8.29 8.64 -1.54
CA VAL A 93 8.70 10.01 -1.88
C VAL A 93 8.20 10.40 -3.28
N GLN A 94 8.36 9.52 -4.28
CA GLN A 94 7.90 9.78 -5.65
C GLN A 94 6.38 10.02 -5.69
N LEU A 95 5.60 9.16 -5.05
CA LEU A 95 4.15 9.34 -5.02
C LEU A 95 3.75 10.62 -4.27
N ALA A 96 4.40 10.93 -3.14
CA ALA A 96 4.16 12.16 -2.40
C ALA A 96 4.42 13.40 -3.27
N LEU A 97 5.55 13.46 -3.96
CA LEU A 97 5.89 14.57 -4.85
C LEU A 97 4.91 14.72 -6.02
N ARG A 98 4.38 13.61 -6.56
CA ARG A 98 3.37 13.64 -7.64
C ARG A 98 2.04 14.28 -7.21
N THR A 99 1.71 14.28 -5.91
CA THR A 99 0.51 14.98 -5.42
C THR A 99 0.58 16.50 -5.59
N GLY A 100 1.78 17.06 -5.74
CA GLY A 100 2.00 18.51 -5.75
C GLY A 100 1.74 19.20 -4.41
N GLN A 101 1.46 18.44 -3.33
CA GLN A 101 1.12 18.98 -2.00
C GLN A 101 2.33 19.15 -1.08
N TYR A 102 3.42 18.45 -1.37
CA TYR A 102 4.63 18.46 -0.53
C TYR A 102 5.65 19.47 -1.07
N GLN A 103 5.92 20.50 -0.28
CA GLN A 103 6.99 21.49 -0.56
C GLN A 103 8.37 20.88 -0.27
N ARG A 104 8.46 20.07 0.79
CA ARG A 104 9.66 19.32 1.20
C ARG A 104 9.26 17.97 1.75
N ILE A 105 10.07 16.96 1.51
CA ILE A 105 9.93 15.63 2.10
C ILE A 105 11.32 14.99 2.18
N ASN A 106 11.68 14.45 3.33
CA ASN A 106 12.93 13.76 3.55
C ASN A 106 12.80 12.66 4.59
N VAL A 107 13.72 11.72 4.56
CA VAL A 107 13.94 10.71 5.59
C VAL A 107 15.42 10.39 5.69
N THR A 108 15.98 10.42 6.88
CA THR A 108 17.41 10.26 7.12
C THR A 108 17.71 9.48 8.38
N GLU A 109 18.91 8.96 8.47
CA GLU A 109 19.52 8.46 9.69
C GLU A 109 19.81 9.64 10.64
N VAL A 110 19.75 9.39 11.94
CA VAL A 110 20.16 10.32 12.98
C VAL A 110 21.33 9.67 13.74
N TYR A 111 22.48 10.32 13.73
CA TYR A 111 23.70 9.83 14.36
C TYR A 111 23.86 10.36 15.78
N GLU A 112 24.63 9.61 16.57
CA GLU A 112 24.88 9.92 17.98
C GLU A 112 25.45 11.33 18.17
N ASN A 113 26.39 11.77 17.32
CA ASN A 113 26.99 13.10 17.37
C ASN A 113 26.05 14.24 16.94
N GLN A 114 24.94 13.91 16.28
CA GLN A 114 23.92 14.87 15.83
C GLN A 114 22.76 15.00 16.82
N TYR A 115 22.37 13.89 17.46
CA TYR A 115 21.19 13.80 18.32
C TYR A 115 21.37 14.55 19.65
N LYS A 116 20.36 15.29 20.07
CA LYS A 116 20.30 15.93 21.40
C LYS A 116 19.10 15.44 22.19
N SER A 117 17.87 15.61 21.65
CA SER A 117 16.65 15.16 22.30
C SER A 117 15.48 15.08 21.33
N PHE A 118 14.44 14.37 21.72
CA PHE A 118 13.16 14.31 21.02
C PHE A 118 12.01 14.44 22.01
N ASN A 119 11.14 15.43 21.81
CA ASN A 119 9.93 15.61 22.59
C ASN A 119 8.78 14.83 21.92
N ARG A 120 8.28 13.78 22.57
CA ARG A 120 7.23 12.92 22.00
C ARG A 120 5.86 13.59 21.89
N LEU A 121 5.59 14.64 22.65
CA LEU A 121 4.31 15.34 22.62
C LEU A 121 4.25 16.34 21.47
N THR A 122 5.28 17.20 21.38
CA THR A 122 5.37 18.24 20.34
C THR A 122 6.01 17.70 19.05
N GLU A 123 6.70 16.55 19.15
CA GLU A 123 7.49 15.91 18.10
C GLU A 123 8.63 16.80 17.58
N ASP A 124 9.15 17.65 18.47
CA ASP A 124 10.34 18.45 18.22
C ASP A 124 11.58 17.59 18.36
N LEU A 125 12.30 17.42 17.24
CA LEU A 125 13.60 16.77 17.19
C LEU A 125 14.69 17.84 17.27
N LEU A 126 15.45 17.85 18.36
CA LEU A 126 16.66 18.64 18.49
C LEU A 126 17.85 17.80 18.04
N ALA A 127 18.35 18.07 16.85
CA ALA A 127 19.52 17.43 16.26
C ALA A 127 20.28 18.43 15.40
N ASP A 128 21.60 18.27 15.34
CA ASP A 128 22.50 19.12 14.55
C ASP A 128 22.83 18.42 13.22
N PHE A 129 21.97 18.62 12.23
CA PHE A 129 22.14 18.03 10.89
C PHE A 129 23.15 18.75 10.00
N ASP A 130 23.74 19.86 10.46
CA ASP A 130 24.86 20.52 9.77
C ASP A 130 26.18 19.73 9.98
N LYS A 131 26.21 18.91 11.03
CA LYS A 131 27.32 17.99 11.25
C LYS A 131 27.23 16.77 10.35
N THR A 132 28.36 16.32 9.84
CA THR A 132 28.48 14.98 9.26
C THR A 132 28.11 13.94 10.31
N GLY A 133 27.30 12.95 9.92
CA GLY A 133 26.92 11.87 10.80
C GLY A 133 28.10 10.99 11.16
N GLU A 134 28.41 10.88 12.43
CA GLU A 134 29.50 10.05 12.97
C GLU A 134 29.01 9.26 14.19
N GLY A 135 29.65 8.11 14.43
CA GLY A 135 29.29 7.21 15.51
C GLY A 135 28.13 6.27 15.14
N LYS A 136 27.33 5.90 16.14
CA LYS A 136 26.20 5.00 15.95
C LYS A 136 25.00 5.74 15.41
N ILE A 137 24.20 5.05 14.57
CA ILE A 137 22.87 5.53 14.21
C ILE A 137 21.94 5.25 15.40
N VAL A 138 21.47 6.32 16.04
CA VAL A 138 20.59 6.27 17.22
C VAL A 138 19.11 6.26 16.85
N GLY A 139 18.78 6.59 15.59
CA GLY A 139 17.41 6.54 15.10
C GLY A 139 17.29 7.02 13.67
N TYR A 140 16.02 7.18 13.26
CA TYR A 140 15.63 7.62 11.92
C TYR A 140 14.58 8.70 12.04
N ALA A 141 14.75 9.76 11.27
CA ALA A 141 13.82 10.88 11.24
C ALA A 141 13.24 11.06 9.86
N SER A 142 11.94 11.28 9.78
CA SER A 142 11.28 11.77 8.58
C SER A 142 10.72 13.17 8.83
N TYR A 143 10.81 14.00 7.82
CA TYR A 143 10.29 15.36 7.83
C TYR A 143 9.55 15.64 6.53
N PHE A 144 8.42 16.32 6.62
CA PHE A 144 7.81 16.93 5.46
C PHE A 144 7.21 18.30 5.79
N ARG A 145 7.10 19.13 4.77
CA ARG A 145 6.37 20.39 4.78
C ARG A 145 5.41 20.42 3.61
N LEU A 146 4.15 20.72 3.91
CA LEU A 146 3.09 20.88 2.91
C LEU A 146 3.04 22.31 2.38
N ASN A 147 2.41 22.49 1.24
CA ASN A 147 2.22 23.81 0.63
C ASN A 147 1.36 24.76 1.48
N ASN A 148 0.48 24.23 2.34
CA ASN A 148 -0.30 25.01 3.29
C ASN A 148 0.48 25.45 4.54
N GLY A 149 1.78 25.12 4.61
CA GLY A 149 2.67 25.48 5.70
C GLY A 149 2.73 24.47 6.85
N MET A 150 1.90 23.43 6.84
CA MET A 150 1.98 22.36 7.83
C MET A 150 3.32 21.63 7.73
N GLU A 151 3.98 21.45 8.87
CA GLU A 151 5.24 20.72 9.00
C GLU A 151 5.06 19.53 9.95
N LYS A 152 5.74 18.44 9.66
CA LYS A 152 5.73 17.25 10.50
C LYS A 152 7.09 16.60 10.57
N THR A 153 7.57 16.39 11.79
CA THR A 153 8.74 15.56 12.08
C THR A 153 8.27 14.28 12.77
N THR A 154 8.79 13.15 12.35
CA THR A 154 8.60 11.85 13.02
C THR A 154 9.97 11.25 13.26
N TYR A 155 10.26 10.88 14.50
CA TYR A 155 11.52 10.25 14.88
C TYR A 155 11.22 8.94 15.61
N TRP A 156 11.93 7.90 15.21
CA TRP A 156 11.94 6.60 15.91
C TRP A 156 13.38 6.23 16.24
N SER A 157 13.63 5.83 17.46
CA SER A 157 14.94 5.31 17.86
C SER A 157 15.22 3.98 17.15
N THR A 158 16.49 3.60 17.08
CA THR A 158 16.90 2.30 16.51
C THR A 158 16.23 1.14 17.26
N GLU A 159 16.06 1.25 18.58
CA GLU A 159 15.37 0.26 19.41
C GLU A 159 13.88 0.14 19.05
N GLU A 160 13.21 1.26 18.81
CA GLU A 160 11.80 1.28 18.37
C GLU A 160 11.64 0.65 17.00
N ILE A 161 12.57 0.92 16.06
CA ILE A 161 12.60 0.28 14.74
C ILE A 161 12.78 -1.24 14.87
N ILE A 162 13.73 -1.68 15.70
CA ILE A 162 13.97 -3.10 15.93
C ILE A 162 12.74 -3.78 16.56
N SER A 163 12.12 -3.13 17.54
CA SER A 163 10.90 -3.64 18.18
C SER A 163 9.75 -3.76 17.18
N HIS A 164 9.59 -2.76 16.31
CA HIS A 164 8.61 -2.80 15.23
C HIS A 164 8.91 -3.95 14.25
N ALA A 165 10.16 -4.08 13.81
CA ALA A 165 10.55 -5.16 12.90
C ALA A 165 10.28 -6.55 13.48
N LYS A 166 10.62 -6.77 14.76
CA LYS A 166 10.33 -8.03 15.48
C LYS A 166 8.83 -8.33 15.56
N LYS A 167 8.02 -7.30 15.76
CA LYS A 167 6.57 -7.45 15.92
C LYS A 167 5.86 -7.76 14.59
N TYR A 168 6.27 -7.09 13.49
CA TYR A 168 5.52 -7.10 12.23
C TYR A 168 6.17 -7.89 11.10
N SER A 169 7.42 -8.32 11.22
CA SER A 169 8.10 -9.14 10.20
C SER A 169 8.33 -10.55 10.69
N LYS A 170 7.58 -11.52 10.16
CA LYS A 170 7.80 -12.96 10.46
C LYS A 170 9.16 -13.46 9.99
N ALA A 171 9.78 -12.78 9.03
CA ALA A 171 11.12 -13.10 8.55
C ALA A 171 12.25 -12.49 9.39
N TYR A 172 11.93 -11.65 10.40
CA TYR A 172 12.95 -11.03 11.24
C TYR A 172 13.87 -12.07 11.87
N GLY A 173 15.18 -11.84 11.79
CA GLY A 173 16.21 -12.76 12.33
C GLY A 173 16.58 -13.92 11.41
N THR A 174 15.90 -14.10 10.26
CA THR A 174 16.37 -15.08 9.24
C THR A 174 17.40 -14.45 8.32
N SER A 175 18.25 -15.30 7.71
CA SER A 175 19.28 -14.86 6.76
C SER A 175 18.73 -14.20 5.49
N HIS A 176 17.45 -14.40 5.18
CA HIS A 176 16.78 -13.86 3.99
C HIS A 176 15.98 -12.59 4.30
N SER A 177 15.96 -12.15 5.55
CA SER A 177 15.25 -10.95 5.96
C SER A 177 16.03 -9.70 5.58
N PRO A 178 15.40 -8.69 4.98
CA PRO A 178 16.05 -7.40 4.75
C PRO A 178 16.45 -6.70 6.06
N TRP A 179 15.87 -7.09 7.18
CA TRP A 179 16.22 -6.59 8.51
C TRP A 179 17.52 -7.19 9.06
N SER A 180 18.05 -8.27 8.45
CA SER A 180 19.31 -8.92 8.84
C SER A 180 20.51 -8.44 8.03
N ASP A 181 20.29 -7.75 6.93
CA ASP A 181 21.31 -7.14 6.07
C ASP A 181 21.49 -5.67 6.46
N LYS A 182 22.73 -5.20 6.61
CA LYS A 182 23.00 -3.83 7.10
C LYS A 182 22.41 -2.76 6.18
N ASP A 183 22.64 -2.85 4.87
CA ASP A 183 22.21 -1.82 3.92
C ASP A 183 20.69 -1.83 3.75
N GLN A 184 20.10 -3.02 3.72
CA GLN A 184 18.66 -3.17 3.63
C GLN A 184 17.95 -2.78 4.93
N PHE A 185 18.58 -2.99 6.10
CA PHE A 185 18.04 -2.54 7.38
C PHE A 185 17.79 -1.03 7.36
N HIS A 186 18.76 -0.22 6.92
CA HIS A 186 18.60 1.23 6.85
C HIS A 186 17.48 1.64 5.87
N ALA A 187 17.36 0.95 4.74
CA ALA A 187 16.29 1.19 3.78
C ALA A 187 14.91 0.85 4.36
N MET A 188 14.79 -0.26 5.09
CA MET A 188 13.55 -0.67 5.77
C MET A 188 13.20 0.27 6.91
N ALA A 189 14.17 0.70 7.70
CA ALA A 189 13.97 1.66 8.79
C ALA A 189 13.46 3.01 8.25
N LYS A 190 14.11 3.56 7.23
CA LYS A 190 13.64 4.77 6.54
C LYS A 190 12.22 4.61 5.99
N LYS A 191 11.94 3.48 5.34
CA LYS A 191 10.59 3.18 4.85
C LYS A 191 9.56 3.20 5.99
N THR A 192 9.86 2.54 7.11
CA THR A 192 8.94 2.43 8.25
C THR A 192 8.60 3.80 8.83
N VAL A 193 9.60 4.64 9.09
CA VAL A 193 9.38 5.97 9.67
C VAL A 193 8.64 6.88 8.68
N LEU A 194 9.04 6.89 7.41
CA LEU A 194 8.40 7.70 6.37
C LEU A 194 6.95 7.27 6.13
N LYS A 195 6.71 5.96 5.98
CA LYS A 195 5.35 5.40 5.80
C LYS A 195 4.45 5.78 6.98
N ASN A 196 4.94 5.66 8.22
CA ASN A 196 4.20 6.05 9.42
C ASN A 196 3.87 7.54 9.44
N SER A 197 4.83 8.40 9.08
CA SER A 197 4.65 9.85 9.02
C SER A 197 3.58 10.25 8.00
N ILE A 198 3.72 9.77 6.77
CA ILE A 198 2.81 10.12 5.66
C ILE A 198 1.40 9.57 5.91
N SER A 199 1.27 8.33 6.37
CA SER A 199 -0.04 7.70 6.55
C SER A 199 -0.89 8.34 7.64
N LYS A 200 -0.27 9.01 8.61
CA LYS A 200 -0.97 9.68 9.72
C LYS A 200 -1.23 11.15 9.47
N TRP A 201 -0.29 11.82 8.83
CA TRP A 201 -0.26 13.29 8.79
C TRP A 201 -0.13 13.86 7.38
N GLY A 202 0.28 13.03 6.42
CA GLY A 202 0.48 13.45 5.04
C GLY A 202 -0.81 13.50 4.24
N ILE A 203 -0.79 14.24 3.13
CA ILE A 203 -1.84 14.22 2.13
C ILE A 203 -1.54 13.06 1.18
N MET A 204 -2.42 12.06 1.13
CA MET A 204 -2.29 10.89 0.28
C MET A 204 -3.26 10.97 -0.90
N SER A 205 -2.73 10.88 -2.15
CA SER A 205 -3.55 10.60 -3.33
C SER A 205 -4.14 9.18 -3.28
N ILE A 206 -5.07 8.87 -4.19
CA ILE A 206 -5.63 7.52 -4.32
C ILE A 206 -4.52 6.50 -4.58
N GLU A 207 -3.54 6.84 -5.45
CA GLU A 207 -2.39 5.98 -5.73
C GLU A 207 -1.54 5.74 -4.47
N MET A 208 -1.33 6.76 -3.63
CA MET A 208 -0.60 6.60 -2.36
C MET A 208 -1.36 5.72 -1.37
N GLN A 209 -2.68 5.83 -1.31
CA GLN A 209 -3.52 4.96 -0.48
C GLN A 209 -3.44 3.51 -0.98
N THR A 210 -3.57 3.30 -2.29
CA THR A 210 -3.40 1.98 -2.92
C THR A 210 -2.00 1.42 -2.63
N ALA A 211 -0.95 2.23 -2.79
CA ALA A 211 0.42 1.83 -2.49
C ALA A 211 0.61 1.45 -1.00
N HIS A 212 -0.04 2.19 -0.09
CA HIS A 212 0.03 1.93 1.34
C HIS A 212 -0.62 0.58 1.70
N VAL A 213 -1.77 0.28 1.14
CA VAL A 213 -2.53 -0.97 1.38
C VAL A 213 -1.86 -2.16 0.70
N SER A 214 -1.38 -2.00 -0.54
CA SER A 214 -0.75 -3.09 -1.29
C SER A 214 0.67 -3.44 -0.84
N ASP A 215 1.31 -2.55 -0.06
CA ASP A 215 2.69 -2.74 0.39
C ASP A 215 2.83 -3.95 1.31
N GLN A 216 3.69 -4.89 0.92
CA GLN A 216 3.94 -6.17 1.63
C GLN A 216 2.72 -7.12 1.64
N SER A 217 1.85 -7.01 0.65
CA SER A 217 0.69 -7.88 0.50
C SER A 217 0.75 -8.75 -0.75
N VAL A 218 -0.03 -9.81 -0.78
CA VAL A 218 -0.34 -10.60 -1.97
C VAL A 218 -1.76 -10.27 -2.40
N GLN A 219 -1.94 -9.89 -3.63
CA GLN A 219 -3.27 -9.65 -4.19
C GLN A 219 -3.90 -10.98 -4.59
N GLU A 220 -4.97 -11.40 -3.89
CA GLU A 220 -5.72 -12.64 -4.19
C GLU A 220 -6.76 -12.41 -5.30
N LYS A 221 -7.46 -11.27 -5.26
CA LYS A 221 -8.42 -10.81 -6.27
C LYS A 221 -8.24 -9.31 -6.51
N GLU A 222 -8.88 -8.78 -7.54
CA GLU A 222 -8.84 -7.34 -7.80
C GLU A 222 -9.38 -6.57 -6.58
N GLY A 223 -8.55 -5.67 -6.01
CA GLY A 223 -8.88 -4.92 -4.81
C GLY A 223 -8.70 -5.65 -3.47
N LEU A 224 -8.53 -6.97 -3.44
CA LEU A 224 -8.34 -7.74 -2.21
C LEU A 224 -6.86 -8.02 -1.96
N PHE A 225 -6.30 -7.39 -0.94
CA PHE A 225 -4.91 -7.52 -0.53
C PHE A 225 -4.80 -8.28 0.79
N LYS A 226 -4.03 -9.37 0.80
CA LYS A 226 -3.75 -10.16 2.01
C LYS A 226 -2.33 -9.91 2.48
N HIS A 227 -2.19 -9.42 3.72
CA HIS A 227 -0.89 -9.25 4.37
C HIS A 227 -0.42 -10.59 4.94
N VAL A 228 0.59 -11.18 4.32
CA VAL A 228 1.06 -12.55 4.66
C VAL A 228 1.87 -12.56 5.96
N ASP A 229 2.46 -11.42 6.35
CA ASP A 229 3.27 -11.31 7.56
C ASP A 229 2.48 -10.91 8.81
N ASN A 230 1.28 -10.40 8.67
CA ASN A 230 0.50 -9.87 9.78
C ASN A 230 -0.95 -10.34 9.74
N ASP A 231 -1.23 -11.44 10.44
CA ASP A 231 -2.59 -12.00 10.57
C ASP A 231 -3.54 -11.08 11.40
N ASN A 232 -3.02 -10.01 12.01
CA ASN A 232 -3.78 -9.03 12.80
C ASN A 232 -4.06 -7.72 12.04
N THR A 233 -3.67 -7.58 10.78
CA THR A 233 -4.20 -6.51 9.95
C THR A 233 -5.66 -6.85 9.66
N ILE A 234 -6.55 -5.95 10.04
CA ILE A 234 -7.93 -5.97 9.56
C ILE A 234 -7.81 -5.86 8.04
N ASP A 235 -8.10 -6.96 7.34
CA ASP A 235 -8.28 -6.93 5.90
C ASP A 235 -9.46 -6.00 5.67
N VAL A 236 -9.20 -4.76 5.30
CA VAL A 236 -10.24 -3.87 4.79
C VAL A 236 -10.55 -4.46 3.41
N GLU A 237 -11.59 -5.29 3.36
CA GLU A 237 -12.17 -5.67 2.09
C GLU A 237 -12.53 -4.37 1.39
N ALA A 238 -11.83 -4.06 0.34
CA ALA A 238 -12.31 -3.09 -0.62
C ALA A 238 -13.50 -3.76 -1.29
N VAL A 239 -14.69 -3.52 -0.74
CA VAL A 239 -15.94 -4.00 -1.32
C VAL A 239 -16.01 -3.40 -2.71
N SER A 240 -16.15 -4.21 -3.74
CA SER A 240 -16.35 -3.68 -5.09
C SER A 240 -17.65 -2.87 -5.08
N VAL A 241 -17.73 -1.83 -5.92
CA VAL A 241 -18.95 -1.00 -6.02
C VAL A 241 -20.19 -1.89 -6.25
N GLU A 242 -20.01 -3.00 -6.98
CA GLU A 242 -21.06 -3.98 -7.26
C GLU A 242 -21.47 -4.79 -6.01
N GLU A 243 -20.53 -5.14 -5.13
CA GLU A 243 -20.80 -5.84 -3.88
C GLU A 243 -21.42 -4.90 -2.83
N GLU A 244 -21.02 -3.64 -2.82
CA GLU A 244 -21.63 -2.61 -1.98
C GLU A 244 -23.07 -2.33 -2.42
N ASP A 245 -23.31 -2.22 -3.73
CA ASP A 245 -24.64 -2.10 -4.32
C ASP A 245 -25.54 -3.30 -3.96
N ALA A 246 -25.01 -4.52 -4.08
CA ALA A 246 -25.73 -5.73 -3.72
C ALA A 246 -26.06 -5.78 -2.21
N ARG A 247 -25.17 -5.34 -1.34
CA ARG A 247 -25.44 -5.22 0.11
C ARG A 247 -26.52 -4.19 0.40
N ILE A 248 -26.49 -3.03 -0.25
CA ILE A 248 -27.51 -1.99 -0.09
C ILE A 248 -28.87 -2.52 -0.53
N LEU A 249 -28.97 -3.17 -1.68
CA LEU A 249 -30.20 -3.81 -2.16
C LEU A 249 -30.71 -4.84 -1.15
N GLN A 250 -29.84 -5.68 -0.61
CA GLN A 250 -30.19 -6.66 0.40
C GLN A 250 -30.70 -6.02 1.70
N PHE A 251 -30.16 -4.88 2.13
CA PHE A 251 -30.67 -4.13 3.27
C PHE A 251 -32.04 -3.53 3.01
N ILE A 252 -32.29 -2.99 1.81
CA ILE A 252 -33.57 -2.48 1.40
C ILE A 252 -34.62 -3.60 1.37
N GLU A 253 -34.33 -4.73 0.74
CA GLU A 253 -35.23 -5.89 0.62
C GLU A 253 -35.53 -6.55 1.96
N ASN A 254 -34.56 -6.64 2.88
CA ASN A 254 -34.74 -7.25 4.20
C ASN A 254 -35.39 -6.34 5.25
N SER A 255 -35.65 -5.07 4.94
CA SER A 255 -36.35 -4.16 5.84
C SER A 255 -37.79 -4.63 6.03
N LYS A 256 -38.21 -4.93 7.27
CA LYS A 256 -39.54 -5.48 7.61
C LYS A 256 -40.55 -4.44 8.03
N THR A 257 -40.11 -3.23 8.32
CA THR A 257 -40.98 -2.12 8.77
C THR A 257 -40.56 -0.80 8.11
N SER A 258 -41.50 0.11 7.95
CA SER A 258 -41.26 1.46 7.44
C SER A 258 -40.21 2.22 8.26
N LYS A 259 -40.08 1.91 9.55
CA LYS A 259 -39.05 2.50 10.43
C LYS A 259 -37.65 1.99 10.12
N GLU A 260 -37.50 0.71 9.86
CA GLU A 260 -36.20 0.10 9.45
C GLU A 260 -35.77 0.64 8.11
N LEU A 261 -36.64 0.72 7.12
CA LEU A 261 -36.35 1.28 5.80
C LEU A 261 -35.89 2.75 5.88
N LYS A 262 -36.53 3.57 6.74
CA LYS A 262 -36.10 4.95 6.99
C LYS A 262 -34.71 5.01 7.61
N SER A 263 -34.37 4.07 8.49
CA SER A 263 -33.01 3.98 9.06
C SER A 263 -31.99 3.63 7.98
N VAL A 264 -32.26 2.69 7.10
CA VAL A 264 -31.41 2.36 5.95
C VAL A 264 -31.22 3.59 5.06
N ARG A 265 -32.29 4.27 4.69
CA ARG A 265 -32.27 5.51 3.88
C ARG A 265 -31.42 6.62 4.53
N ALA A 266 -31.46 6.74 5.85
CA ALA A 266 -30.68 7.74 6.59
C ALA A 266 -29.17 7.47 6.59
N THR A 267 -28.74 6.22 6.44
CA THR A 267 -27.32 5.83 6.38
C THR A 267 -26.69 6.00 4.99
N LEU A 268 -27.49 6.13 3.94
CA LEU A 268 -27.01 6.29 2.58
C LEU A 268 -26.58 7.74 2.30
N SER A 269 -25.49 7.89 1.51
CA SER A 269 -25.10 9.19 0.95
C SER A 269 -26.14 9.68 -0.07
N ASP A 270 -26.13 10.96 -0.39
CA ASP A 270 -27.12 11.53 -1.30
C ASP A 270 -27.03 10.93 -2.71
N ASP A 271 -25.83 10.61 -3.19
CA ASP A 271 -25.64 9.92 -4.47
C ASP A 271 -26.23 8.51 -4.48
N LEU A 272 -26.08 7.75 -3.38
CA LEU A 272 -26.64 6.41 -3.23
C LEU A 272 -28.17 6.46 -3.06
N LYS A 273 -28.72 7.48 -2.42
CA LYS A 273 -30.18 7.68 -2.35
C LYS A 273 -30.80 7.87 -3.73
N VAL A 274 -30.14 8.67 -4.59
CA VAL A 274 -30.57 8.87 -5.98
C VAL A 274 -30.46 7.57 -6.77
N LYS A 275 -29.33 6.84 -6.61
CA LYS A 275 -29.09 5.57 -7.31
C LYS A 275 -30.13 4.50 -6.99
N PHE A 276 -30.56 4.40 -5.73
CA PHE A 276 -31.49 3.38 -5.24
C PHE A 276 -32.90 3.93 -4.95
N GLU A 277 -33.22 5.12 -5.46
CA GLU A 277 -34.51 5.79 -5.19
C GLU A 277 -35.72 4.90 -5.51
N LYS A 278 -35.69 4.27 -6.70
CA LYS A 278 -36.76 3.38 -7.14
C LYS A 278 -36.96 2.18 -6.21
N GLN A 279 -35.88 1.52 -5.80
CA GLN A 279 -35.91 0.35 -4.91
C GLN A 279 -36.41 0.73 -3.49
N LEU A 280 -36.04 1.91 -3.02
CA LEU A 280 -36.51 2.44 -1.74
C LEU A 280 -37.98 2.76 -1.78
N GLU A 281 -38.51 3.38 -2.85
CA GLU A 281 -39.92 3.68 -3.05
C GLU A 281 -40.77 2.42 -3.22
N ASP A 282 -40.30 1.46 -4.03
CA ASP A 282 -41.00 0.20 -4.24
C ASP A 282 -41.16 -0.54 -2.90
N ARG A 283 -40.10 -0.60 -2.10
CA ARG A 283 -40.11 -1.26 -0.78
C ARG A 283 -40.98 -0.52 0.23
N GLU A 284 -40.97 0.82 0.24
CA GLU A 284 -41.84 1.62 1.11
C GLU A 284 -43.31 1.38 0.81
N ASN A 285 -43.71 1.29 -0.46
CA ASN A 285 -45.06 0.97 -0.89
C ASN A 285 -45.48 -0.45 -0.48
N GLU A 286 -44.61 -1.46 -0.62
CA GLU A 286 -44.89 -2.81 -0.15
C GLU A 286 -45.14 -2.89 1.35
N LEU A 287 -44.31 -2.19 2.15
CA LEU A 287 -44.48 -2.16 3.61
C LEU A 287 -45.74 -1.43 4.05
N LEU A 288 -46.11 -0.34 3.39
CA LEU A 288 -47.37 0.37 3.66
C LEU A 288 -48.60 -0.49 3.38
N ILE A 289 -48.57 -1.37 2.36
CA ILE A 289 -49.64 -2.31 2.06
C ILE A 289 -49.73 -3.42 3.13
N GLN A 290 -48.59 -3.81 3.72
CA GLN A 290 -48.55 -4.84 4.76
C GLN A 290 -48.94 -4.33 6.16
N GLU A 291 -48.77 -3.02 6.40
CA GLU A 291 -49.11 -2.37 7.67
C GLU A 291 -50.58 -1.86 7.69
N ALA A 292 -51.31 -1.88 6.55
CA ALA A 292 -52.71 -1.49 6.41
C ALA A 292 -53.67 -2.67 6.57
#